data_58cd9bb9d47c2cc341fa93e39de78f95
#
_entry.id   58cd9bb9d47c2cc341fa93e39de78f95
#
_cell.length_a   1.000
_cell.length_b   1.000
_cell.length_c   1.000
_cell.angle_alpha   90.00
_cell.angle_beta   90.00
_cell.angle_gamma   90.00
#
_symmetry.space_group_name_H-M   'P 1'
#
loop_
_entity.id
_entity.type
_entity.pdbx_description
1 polymer ?
#
loop_
_entity_poly.entity_id
_entity_poly.type
_entity_poly.pdbx_seq_one_letter_code
_entity_poly.pdbx_strand_id
1 'polypeptide(L)'
;MRRSPARRLFAATLLVASVLAPMALAPTPAVHAASADRNGSCSPDCGGSLAPEVTARLDKAIEAVRRQAGIPGVVVGIWMPGKGNYVRATGVADTTTREPMSADSYIRIGSETKTFTVTALLELVDKHRIKLDDPISAYVPGVRNGDRITLRHLAEMRSGLFPYTADADFQRDLLSDPQRYFTPKEVLAYGMKHKNTFKPGAQFQYSNSNLVLLGLVIEKVSGQRLDHFIHERVLRPARLHHTLFPTGPEFPEPHAHGYTDQTLSGETADATDWNPSWAWAAGAMISDLHDLRRWAKTVATGELLSPETQAQRLRTIPTGIPGLSYGLGIFDANGWIGHNGSLPGYETVTVYLPSQKATLVIMINTDSLSGGQEPSTLLARAVTQIVTPENVYDGAITPR
;
A
#
# COMPACT_ATOMS: atom_id res chain seq x y z
N MET A 1 -45.02 26.89 -51.73
CA MET A 1 -44.32 27.18 -53.03
C MET A 1 -42.90 26.62 -52.95
N ARG A 2 -42.66 25.61 -53.80
CA ARG A 2 -41.45 25.37 -54.61
C ARG A 2 -40.10 25.30 -53.84
N ARG A 3 -39.16 24.35 -53.96
CA ARG A 3 -38.99 23.14 -54.82
C ARG A 3 -37.80 22.38 -54.25
N SER A 4 -37.90 21.08 -54.20
CA SER A 4 -36.73 20.17 -54.13
C SER A 4 -36.04 20.12 -55.53
N PRO A 5 -34.76 19.79 -55.62
CA PRO A 5 -34.39 18.62 -56.41
C PRO A 5 -33.26 17.78 -55.76
N ALA A 6 -33.46 16.52 -55.79
CA ALA A 6 -33.04 15.51 -56.80
C ALA A 6 -31.71 14.79 -56.44
N ARG A 7 -31.90 13.51 -56.23
CA ARG A 7 -30.91 12.42 -56.15
C ARG A 7 -30.02 12.34 -57.42
N ARG A 8 -28.75 12.00 -57.21
CA ARG A 8 -27.95 11.27 -58.19
C ARG A 8 -27.33 10.04 -57.56
N LEU A 9 -27.79 8.87 -57.98
CA LEU A 9 -27.11 7.58 -57.84
C LEU A 9 -25.90 7.57 -58.80
N PHE A 10 -24.78 7.06 -58.32
CA PHE A 10 -23.73 6.49 -59.17
C PHE A 10 -23.52 5.04 -58.73
N ALA A 11 -23.86 4.16 -59.68
CA ALA A 11 -23.51 2.75 -59.62
C ALA A 11 -22.05 2.61 -60.07
N ALA A 12 -21.24 1.88 -59.27
CA ALA A 12 -19.93 1.44 -59.73
C ALA A 12 -19.86 -0.08 -59.61
N THR A 13 -19.58 -0.69 -60.70
CA THR A 13 -19.53 -2.09 -61.04
C THR A 13 -18.36 -2.78 -60.32
N LEU A 14 -18.64 -3.89 -59.62
CA LEU A 14 -17.61 -4.79 -59.07
C LEU A 14 -17.03 -5.64 -60.23
N LEU A 15 -15.70 -5.57 -60.38
CA LEU A 15 -14.90 -6.57 -61.06
C LEU A 15 -14.30 -7.51 -60.01
N VAL A 16 -14.71 -8.78 -60.05
CA VAL A 16 -14.12 -9.86 -59.25
C VAL A 16 -12.94 -10.40 -60.02
N ALA A 17 -11.74 -10.20 -59.52
CA ALA A 17 -10.54 -10.92 -59.98
C ALA A 17 -10.14 -11.94 -58.91
N SER A 18 -10.37 -13.22 -59.23
CA SER A 18 -9.92 -14.35 -58.44
C SER A 18 -8.41 -14.56 -58.62
N VAL A 19 -7.63 -14.32 -57.56
CA VAL A 19 -6.23 -14.71 -57.53
C VAL A 19 -6.08 -15.85 -56.52
N LEU A 20 -5.82 -17.05 -57.02
CA LEU A 20 -5.37 -18.19 -56.26
C LEU A 20 -3.94 -17.92 -55.80
N ALA A 21 -3.72 -17.80 -54.47
CA ALA A 21 -2.42 -17.82 -53.86
C ALA A 21 -2.19 -19.17 -53.18
N PRO A 22 -0.97 -19.74 -53.22
CA PRO A 22 -0.67 -21.05 -52.66
C PRO A 22 -0.62 -21.01 -51.13
N MET A 23 -1.21 -22.03 -50.49
CA MET A 23 -1.11 -22.30 -49.07
C MET A 23 0.38 -22.53 -48.67
N ALA A 24 0.96 -21.59 -47.96
CA ALA A 24 2.20 -21.82 -47.21
C ALA A 24 1.85 -22.45 -45.86
N LEU A 25 2.40 -23.64 -45.60
CA LEU A 25 2.35 -24.28 -44.29
C LEU A 25 3.04 -23.35 -43.25
N ALA A 26 2.29 -22.96 -42.23
CA ALA A 26 2.85 -22.29 -41.05
C ALA A 26 3.75 -23.27 -40.27
N PRO A 27 4.93 -22.83 -39.79
CA PRO A 27 5.74 -23.66 -38.93
C PRO A 27 5.09 -23.71 -37.53
N THR A 28 5.02 -24.93 -36.97
CA THR A 28 4.65 -25.22 -35.59
C THR A 28 5.58 -24.45 -34.64
N PRO A 29 5.07 -23.83 -33.56
CA PRO A 29 5.92 -23.20 -32.55
C PRO A 29 6.75 -24.29 -31.87
N ALA A 30 8.06 -24.18 -31.97
CA ALA A 30 9.01 -24.98 -31.21
C ALA A 30 8.86 -24.61 -29.73
N VAL A 31 8.53 -25.60 -28.91
CA VAL A 31 8.62 -25.51 -27.46
C VAL A 31 10.11 -25.33 -27.12
N HIS A 32 10.49 -24.12 -26.78
CA HIS A 32 11.81 -23.87 -26.21
C HIS A 32 11.82 -24.45 -24.81
N ALA A 33 12.42 -25.63 -24.65
CA ALA A 33 12.87 -26.10 -23.36
C ALA A 33 13.94 -25.10 -22.88
N ALA A 34 13.64 -24.42 -21.77
CA ALA A 34 14.59 -23.57 -21.11
C ALA A 34 15.81 -24.41 -20.71
N SER A 35 16.93 -24.18 -21.35
CA SER A 35 18.23 -24.72 -20.97
C SER A 35 18.57 -24.17 -19.59
N ALA A 36 18.69 -25.04 -18.60
CA ALA A 36 19.23 -24.72 -17.29
C ALA A 36 20.66 -24.25 -17.44
N ASP A 37 20.92 -22.96 -17.25
CA ASP A 37 22.24 -22.39 -17.10
C ASP A 37 22.88 -22.93 -15.81
N ARG A 38 23.80 -23.85 -15.97
CA ARG A 38 24.67 -24.40 -14.90
C ARG A 38 25.86 -23.48 -14.73
N ASN A 39 25.71 -22.34 -14.10
CA ASN A 39 26.77 -21.57 -13.40
C ASN A 39 26.19 -20.19 -12.98
N GLY A 40 25.16 -20.20 -12.14
CA GLY A 40 24.72 -19.01 -11.42
C GLY A 40 25.10 -19.18 -9.95
N SER A 41 26.01 -18.39 -9.44
CA SER A 41 26.19 -18.21 -8.00
C SER A 41 24.86 -17.80 -7.40
N CYS A 42 24.20 -18.73 -6.71
CA CYS A 42 22.93 -18.46 -6.01
C CYS A 42 23.21 -17.38 -4.96
N SER A 43 22.55 -16.24 -5.10
CA SER A 43 22.49 -15.21 -4.07
C SER A 43 21.97 -15.84 -2.77
N PRO A 44 22.38 -15.40 -1.56
CA PRO A 44 21.93 -15.98 -0.29
C PRO A 44 20.40 -16.02 -0.08
N ASP A 45 19.64 -15.34 -0.94
CA ASP A 45 18.17 -15.27 -0.93
C ASP A 45 17.44 -16.35 -1.77
N CYS A 46 18.19 -17.26 -2.45
CA CYS A 46 17.60 -18.38 -3.18
C CYS A 46 17.27 -19.53 -2.23
N GLY A 47 16.40 -19.32 -1.28
CA GLY A 47 15.77 -20.39 -0.51
C GLY A 47 14.81 -21.18 -1.40
N GLY A 48 14.89 -22.54 -1.37
CA GLY A 48 13.87 -23.40 -1.97
C GLY A 48 12.45 -23.12 -1.46
N SER A 49 11.45 -23.82 -1.96
CA SER A 49 10.08 -23.75 -1.45
C SER A 49 10.02 -24.24 0.01
N LEU A 50 9.06 -23.74 0.77
CA LEU A 50 8.73 -24.30 2.09
C LEU A 50 8.38 -25.81 1.96
N ALA A 51 8.54 -26.55 3.05
CA ALA A 51 8.20 -27.97 3.08
C ALA A 51 6.76 -28.21 2.56
N PRO A 52 6.53 -29.27 1.77
CA PRO A 52 5.22 -29.53 1.13
C PRO A 52 4.04 -29.55 2.11
N GLU A 53 4.24 -30.08 3.33
CA GLU A 53 3.19 -30.14 4.35
C GLU A 53 2.85 -28.73 4.87
N VAL A 54 3.86 -27.83 5.01
CA VAL A 54 3.66 -26.43 5.41
C VAL A 54 2.93 -25.69 4.30
N THR A 55 3.34 -25.88 3.05
CA THR A 55 2.69 -25.31 1.86
C THR A 55 1.22 -25.69 1.78
N ALA A 56 0.90 -26.99 1.93
CA ALA A 56 -0.49 -27.46 1.90
C ALA A 56 -1.35 -26.87 3.04
N ARG A 57 -0.77 -26.69 4.23
CA ARG A 57 -1.45 -26.04 5.36
C ARG A 57 -1.71 -24.57 5.08
N LEU A 58 -0.75 -23.87 4.48
CA LEU A 58 -0.90 -22.46 4.07
C LEU A 58 -1.99 -22.33 3.02
N ASP A 59 -1.96 -23.14 1.96
CA ASP A 59 -2.98 -23.13 0.89
C ASP A 59 -4.40 -23.28 1.48
N LYS A 60 -4.57 -24.25 2.38
CA LYS A 60 -5.85 -24.50 3.05
C LYS A 60 -6.30 -23.33 3.92
N ALA A 61 -5.38 -22.75 4.71
CA ALA A 61 -5.70 -21.68 5.62
C ALA A 61 -6.04 -20.38 4.87
N ILE A 62 -5.24 -20.03 3.86
CA ILE A 62 -5.47 -18.84 3.02
C ILE A 62 -6.82 -18.95 2.30
N GLU A 63 -7.11 -20.10 1.69
CA GLU A 63 -8.36 -20.29 0.97
C GLU A 63 -9.58 -20.30 1.91
N ALA A 64 -9.43 -20.82 3.12
CA ALA A 64 -10.49 -20.78 4.13
C ALA A 64 -10.82 -19.34 4.55
N VAL A 65 -9.79 -18.53 4.85
CA VAL A 65 -9.98 -17.11 5.21
C VAL A 65 -10.56 -16.34 4.01
N ARG A 66 -10.00 -16.53 2.80
CA ARG A 66 -10.47 -15.88 1.57
C ARG A 66 -11.97 -16.09 1.37
N ARG A 67 -12.44 -17.33 1.46
CA ARG A 67 -13.87 -17.67 1.29
C ARG A 67 -14.73 -17.13 2.42
N GLN A 68 -14.29 -17.31 3.67
CA GLN A 68 -15.05 -16.85 4.85
C GLN A 68 -15.21 -15.32 4.87
N ALA A 69 -14.17 -14.60 4.50
CA ALA A 69 -14.15 -13.13 4.48
C ALA A 69 -14.65 -12.54 3.15
N GLY A 70 -15.02 -13.38 2.16
CA GLY A 70 -15.53 -12.89 0.87
C GLY A 70 -14.50 -12.14 0.03
N ILE A 71 -13.20 -12.39 0.22
CA ILE A 71 -12.13 -11.69 -0.47
C ILE A 71 -12.09 -12.12 -1.94
N PRO A 72 -12.19 -11.20 -2.93
CA PRO A 72 -12.15 -11.56 -4.34
C PRO A 72 -10.80 -12.15 -4.74
N GLY A 73 -9.70 -11.45 -4.45
CA GLY A 73 -8.34 -11.82 -4.81
C GLY A 73 -7.35 -11.62 -3.66
N VAL A 74 -6.41 -12.54 -3.53
CA VAL A 74 -5.37 -12.56 -2.49
C VAL A 74 -4.02 -12.86 -3.09
N VAL A 75 -3.00 -12.11 -2.69
CA VAL A 75 -1.59 -12.45 -2.87
C VAL A 75 -0.96 -12.56 -1.48
N VAL A 76 -0.28 -13.67 -1.23
CA VAL A 76 0.50 -13.90 -0.01
C VAL A 76 1.92 -14.29 -0.39
N GLY A 77 2.90 -13.59 0.19
CA GLY A 77 4.31 -13.97 0.11
C GLY A 77 4.91 -14.11 1.50
N ILE A 78 5.56 -15.23 1.78
CA ILE A 78 6.37 -15.44 2.99
C ILE A 78 7.76 -15.96 2.59
N TRP A 79 8.79 -15.31 3.10
CA TRP A 79 10.20 -15.68 2.85
C TRP A 79 10.89 -15.89 4.19
N MET A 80 11.43 -17.08 4.39
CA MET A 80 12.09 -17.49 5.63
C MET A 80 13.46 -18.07 5.32
N PRO A 81 14.55 -17.29 5.44
CA PRO A 81 15.89 -17.78 5.16
C PRO A 81 16.21 -19.07 5.92
N GLY A 82 16.71 -20.09 5.19
CA GLY A 82 17.00 -21.41 5.73
C GLY A 82 15.79 -22.35 5.87
N LYS A 83 14.56 -21.87 5.72
CA LYS A 83 13.34 -22.70 5.73
C LYS A 83 12.66 -22.79 4.37
N GLY A 84 12.76 -21.73 3.56
CA GLY A 84 12.18 -21.65 2.21
C GLY A 84 11.26 -20.45 2.01
N ASN A 85 10.66 -20.40 0.83
CA ASN A 85 9.77 -19.34 0.38
C ASN A 85 8.41 -19.93 -0.01
N TYR A 86 7.38 -19.09 0.10
CA TYR A 86 6.03 -19.40 -0.37
C TYR A 86 5.44 -18.13 -0.98
N VAL A 87 4.93 -18.23 -2.21
CA VAL A 87 4.17 -17.19 -2.88
C VAL A 87 2.91 -17.81 -3.46
N ARG A 88 1.77 -17.22 -3.17
CA ARG A 88 0.48 -17.66 -3.66
C ARG A 88 -0.37 -16.48 -4.08
N ALA A 89 -0.87 -16.52 -5.31
CA ALA A 89 -1.98 -15.69 -5.77
C ALA A 89 -3.20 -16.60 -5.95
N THR A 90 -4.37 -16.18 -5.49
CA THR A 90 -5.63 -16.94 -5.60
C THR A 90 -6.83 -15.99 -5.67
N GLY A 91 -7.92 -16.46 -6.28
CA GLY A 91 -9.09 -15.65 -6.55
C GLY A 91 -8.95 -14.82 -7.83
N VAL A 92 -9.62 -13.68 -7.89
CA VAL A 92 -9.71 -12.86 -9.09
C VAL A 92 -9.21 -11.43 -8.84
N ALA A 93 -8.50 -10.87 -9.81
CA ALA A 93 -8.12 -9.47 -9.87
C ALA A 93 -9.32 -8.57 -10.22
N ASP A 94 -10.20 -9.07 -11.10
CA ASP A 94 -11.44 -8.41 -11.50
C ASP A 94 -12.63 -9.38 -11.38
N THR A 95 -13.64 -8.97 -10.63
CA THR A 95 -14.85 -9.79 -10.41
C THR A 95 -15.76 -9.85 -11.62
N THR A 96 -15.68 -8.86 -12.54
CA THR A 96 -16.51 -8.75 -13.74
C THR A 96 -15.96 -9.65 -14.86
N THR A 97 -14.67 -9.51 -15.16
CA THR A 97 -14.01 -10.29 -16.22
C THR A 97 -13.57 -11.66 -15.74
N ARG A 98 -13.49 -11.87 -14.42
CA ARG A 98 -12.95 -13.07 -13.77
C ARG A 98 -11.45 -13.26 -14.03
N GLU A 99 -10.73 -12.18 -14.33
CA GLU A 99 -9.29 -12.22 -14.48
C GLU A 99 -8.64 -12.77 -13.21
N PRO A 100 -7.74 -13.76 -13.31
CA PRO A 100 -7.09 -14.34 -12.14
C PRO A 100 -6.21 -13.32 -11.41
N MET A 101 -6.19 -13.35 -10.07
CA MET A 101 -5.23 -12.57 -9.27
C MET A 101 -3.80 -13.00 -9.57
N SER A 102 -2.90 -12.06 -9.75
CA SER A 102 -1.47 -12.28 -10.04
C SER A 102 -0.59 -11.73 -8.94
N ALA A 103 0.56 -12.36 -8.70
CA ALA A 103 1.60 -11.85 -7.82
C ALA A 103 2.28 -10.57 -8.37
N ASP A 104 2.15 -10.34 -9.68
CA ASP A 104 2.70 -9.17 -10.37
C ASP A 104 1.71 -7.99 -10.43
N SER A 105 0.48 -8.18 -9.91
CA SER A 105 -0.52 -7.12 -9.90
C SER A 105 -0.12 -6.00 -8.96
N TYR A 106 -0.21 -4.77 -9.46
CA TYR A 106 -0.16 -3.58 -8.62
C TYR A 106 -1.42 -3.46 -7.78
N ILE A 107 -1.26 -2.93 -6.56
CA ILE A 107 -2.38 -2.50 -5.72
C ILE A 107 -2.04 -1.21 -4.97
N ARG A 108 -3.06 -0.51 -4.44
CA ARG A 108 -2.86 0.59 -3.52
C ARG A 108 -2.47 0.04 -2.16
N ILE A 109 -1.37 0.57 -1.59
CA ILE A 109 -0.80 0.06 -0.34
C ILE A 109 -1.26 0.80 0.92
N GLY A 110 -2.17 1.76 0.76
CA GLY A 110 -2.75 2.46 1.89
C GLY A 110 -1.71 3.01 2.86
N SER A 111 -1.97 2.81 4.13
CA SER A 111 -1.14 3.34 5.22
C SER A 111 0.31 2.85 5.26
N GLU A 112 0.69 1.84 4.50
CA GLU A 112 2.10 1.51 4.32
C GLU A 112 2.91 2.70 3.75
N THR A 113 2.25 3.61 3.00
CA THR A 113 2.80 4.90 2.56
C THR A 113 3.49 5.66 3.69
N LYS A 114 3.00 5.54 4.93
CA LYS A 114 3.56 6.22 6.10
C LYS A 114 5.01 5.84 6.36
N THR A 115 5.35 4.58 6.09
CA THR A 115 6.73 4.10 6.25
C THR A 115 7.68 4.79 5.28
N PHE A 116 7.23 5.07 4.05
CA PHE A 116 7.98 5.80 3.03
C PHE A 116 8.10 7.29 3.38
N THR A 117 6.99 7.92 3.74
CA THR A 117 6.96 9.34 4.13
C THR A 117 7.86 9.61 5.33
N VAL A 118 7.79 8.76 6.38
CA VAL A 118 8.63 8.94 7.56
C VAL A 118 10.09 8.59 7.26
N THR A 119 10.39 7.63 6.37
CA THR A 119 11.77 7.40 5.92
C THR A 119 12.33 8.65 5.23
N ALA A 120 11.55 9.29 4.36
CA ALA A 120 11.93 10.56 3.72
C ALA A 120 12.17 11.69 4.74
N LEU A 121 11.35 11.77 5.79
CA LEU A 121 11.54 12.71 6.89
C LEU A 121 12.86 12.42 7.64
N LEU A 122 13.11 11.15 7.97
CA LEU A 122 14.28 10.71 8.72
C LEU A 122 15.58 10.87 7.92
N GLU A 123 15.52 10.80 6.59
CA GLU A 123 16.65 11.16 5.72
C GLU A 123 17.02 12.64 5.88
N LEU A 124 16.04 13.53 6.03
CA LEU A 124 16.31 14.93 6.34
C LEU A 124 16.88 15.13 7.75
N VAL A 125 16.50 14.29 8.71
CA VAL A 125 17.12 14.27 10.06
C VAL A 125 18.58 13.86 9.98
N ASP A 126 18.90 12.79 9.26
CA ASP A 126 20.28 12.32 9.04
C ASP A 126 21.16 13.37 8.33
N LYS A 127 20.56 14.19 7.47
CA LYS A 127 21.22 15.33 6.83
C LYS A 127 21.26 16.59 7.68
N HIS A 128 20.85 16.54 8.94
CA HIS A 128 20.79 17.66 9.88
C HIS A 128 20.01 18.87 9.36
N ARG A 129 19.04 18.65 8.46
CA ARG A 129 18.17 19.70 7.91
C ARG A 129 17.02 20.04 8.86
N ILE A 130 16.60 19.09 9.68
CA ILE A 130 15.56 19.17 10.70
C ILE A 130 15.93 18.33 11.91
N LYS A 131 15.26 18.58 13.03
CA LYS A 131 15.33 17.73 14.23
C LYS A 131 13.95 17.15 14.55
N LEU A 132 13.92 15.91 15.04
CA LEU A 132 12.65 15.27 15.42
C LEU A 132 11.89 16.07 16.49
N ASP A 133 12.60 16.81 17.32
CA ASP A 133 12.01 17.60 18.40
C ASP A 133 11.72 19.06 18.01
N ASP A 134 11.91 19.43 16.74
CA ASP A 134 11.46 20.73 16.22
C ASP A 134 9.93 20.82 16.26
N PRO A 135 9.38 21.99 16.66
CA PRO A 135 7.93 22.20 16.66
C PRO A 135 7.40 22.34 15.23
N ILE A 136 6.22 21.76 14.96
CA ILE A 136 5.60 21.83 13.64
C ILE A 136 5.34 23.27 13.17
N SER A 137 5.10 24.20 14.09
CA SER A 137 4.89 25.61 13.78
C SER A 137 6.07 26.27 13.08
N ALA A 138 7.29 25.74 13.22
CA ALA A 138 8.46 26.21 12.48
C ALA A 138 8.36 25.99 10.97
N TYR A 139 7.55 25.02 10.55
CA TYR A 139 7.42 24.60 9.14
C TYR A 139 6.03 24.88 8.57
N VAL A 140 4.98 24.59 9.34
CA VAL A 140 3.59 24.74 8.92
C VAL A 140 2.86 25.66 9.93
N PRO A 141 2.61 26.94 9.55
CA PRO A 141 1.90 27.87 10.43
C PRO A 141 0.43 27.51 10.58
N GLY A 142 -0.19 27.94 11.67
CA GLY A 142 -1.63 27.81 11.92
C GLY A 142 -2.06 26.45 12.48
N VAL A 143 -1.13 25.51 12.72
CA VAL A 143 -1.44 24.24 13.41
C VAL A 143 -1.75 24.52 14.88
N ARG A 144 -2.90 24.06 15.35
CA ARG A 144 -3.31 24.22 16.77
C ARG A 144 -2.32 23.52 17.70
N ASN A 145 -1.80 24.23 18.72
CA ASN A 145 -0.69 23.80 19.57
C ASN A 145 0.61 23.44 18.82
N GLY A 146 0.80 24.00 17.63
CA GLY A 146 1.94 23.70 16.78
C GLY A 146 3.31 24.06 17.39
N ASP A 147 3.34 24.93 18.38
CA ASP A 147 4.50 25.30 19.22
C ASP A 147 4.92 24.16 20.17
N ARG A 148 4.02 23.22 20.47
CA ARG A 148 4.21 22.09 21.38
C ARG A 148 4.18 20.72 20.68
N ILE A 149 3.62 20.65 19.48
CA ILE A 149 3.62 19.45 18.67
C ILE A 149 4.94 19.38 17.93
N THR A 150 5.75 18.36 18.21
CA THR A 150 7.02 18.13 17.52
C THR A 150 6.84 17.20 16.32
N LEU A 151 7.83 17.16 15.41
CA LEU A 151 7.84 16.21 14.29
C LEU A 151 7.82 14.77 14.82
N ARG A 152 8.46 14.51 15.95
CA ARG A 152 8.40 13.23 16.67
C ARG A 152 6.97 12.88 17.09
N HIS A 153 6.25 13.79 17.73
CA HIS A 153 4.86 13.56 18.10
C HIS A 153 3.96 13.21 16.93
N LEU A 154 4.21 13.83 15.77
CA LEU A 154 3.48 13.52 14.52
C LEU A 154 3.82 12.09 14.04
N ALA A 155 5.12 11.76 13.96
CA ALA A 155 5.56 10.46 13.47
C ALA A 155 5.19 9.29 14.42
N GLU A 156 5.11 9.53 15.74
CA GLU A 156 4.69 8.57 16.78
C GLU A 156 3.17 8.53 17.01
N MET A 157 2.35 9.25 16.22
CA MET A 157 0.91 9.33 16.43
C MET A 157 0.50 9.88 17.81
N ARG A 158 1.23 10.87 18.32
CA ARG A 158 1.05 11.46 19.65
C ARG A 158 0.75 12.97 19.65
N SER A 159 0.36 13.51 18.51
CA SER A 159 0.11 14.95 18.37
C SER A 159 -1.14 15.43 19.10
N GLY A 160 -2.16 14.57 19.25
CA GLY A 160 -3.50 14.92 19.69
C GLY A 160 -4.31 15.69 18.64
N LEU A 161 -3.83 15.82 17.41
CA LEU A 161 -4.58 16.41 16.31
C LEU A 161 -5.73 15.50 15.91
N PHE A 162 -6.91 16.08 15.76
CA PHE A 162 -8.07 15.32 15.29
C PHE A 162 -7.80 14.70 13.91
N PRO A 163 -8.06 13.39 13.72
CA PRO A 163 -7.89 12.74 12.43
C PRO A 163 -8.97 13.24 11.45
N TYR A 164 -8.58 13.95 10.39
CA TYR A 164 -9.53 14.47 9.41
C TYR A 164 -10.43 13.39 8.80
N THR A 165 -9.94 12.15 8.74
CA THR A 165 -10.72 11.00 8.25
C THR A 165 -11.92 10.62 9.14
N ALA A 166 -11.94 11.09 10.39
CA ALA A 166 -13.08 10.94 11.30
C ALA A 166 -14.05 12.13 11.25
N ASP A 167 -13.79 13.15 10.43
CA ASP A 167 -14.72 14.28 10.24
C ASP A 167 -15.88 13.86 9.32
N ALA A 168 -17.11 14.06 9.78
CA ALA A 168 -18.31 13.62 9.05
C ALA A 168 -18.51 14.37 7.72
N ASP A 169 -18.10 15.64 7.64
CA ASP A 169 -18.16 16.38 6.38
C ASP A 169 -17.14 15.83 5.37
N PHE A 170 -15.93 15.50 5.85
CA PHE A 170 -14.93 14.86 5.00
C PHE A 170 -15.42 13.53 4.43
N GLN A 171 -15.97 12.65 5.30
CA GLN A 171 -16.49 11.35 4.88
C GLN A 171 -17.61 11.50 3.84
N ARG A 172 -18.55 12.41 4.09
CA ARG A 172 -19.62 12.70 3.13
C ARG A 172 -19.06 13.22 1.81
N ASP A 173 -18.15 14.18 1.83
CA ASP A 173 -17.60 14.81 0.64
C ASP A 173 -16.78 13.80 -0.19
N LEU A 174 -16.00 12.91 0.47
CA LEU A 174 -15.28 11.82 -0.18
C LEU A 174 -16.22 10.83 -0.85
N LEU A 175 -17.24 10.35 -0.11
CA LEU A 175 -18.16 9.32 -0.61
C LEU A 175 -19.18 9.84 -1.62
N SER A 176 -19.43 11.17 -1.64
CA SER A 176 -20.29 11.80 -2.65
C SER A 176 -19.61 11.99 -4.00
N ASP A 177 -18.28 12.18 -4.00
CA ASP A 177 -17.46 12.30 -5.22
C ASP A 177 -16.09 11.64 -5.00
N PRO A 178 -16.00 10.31 -5.09
CA PRO A 178 -14.76 9.58 -4.83
C PRO A 178 -13.62 9.88 -5.82
N GLN A 179 -13.94 10.48 -6.98
CA GLN A 179 -12.94 10.88 -7.97
C GLN A 179 -12.39 12.29 -7.74
N ARG A 180 -12.98 13.04 -6.79
CA ARG A 180 -12.53 14.39 -6.44
C ARG A 180 -11.07 14.39 -6.01
N TYR A 181 -10.30 15.35 -6.53
CA TYR A 181 -8.98 15.65 -6.02
C TYR A 181 -9.06 16.51 -4.76
N PHE A 182 -8.38 16.09 -3.69
CA PHE A 182 -8.21 16.85 -2.45
C PHE A 182 -6.77 17.32 -2.31
N THR A 183 -6.57 18.60 -2.05
CA THR A 183 -5.25 19.11 -1.68
C THR A 183 -4.92 18.80 -0.22
N PRO A 184 -3.63 18.71 0.16
CA PRO A 184 -3.22 18.52 1.56
C PRO A 184 -3.82 19.57 2.51
N LYS A 185 -3.97 20.81 2.06
CA LYS A 185 -4.58 21.90 2.85
C LYS A 185 -6.08 21.69 3.08
N GLU A 186 -6.80 21.23 2.06
CA GLU A 186 -8.23 20.92 2.19
C GLU A 186 -8.47 19.81 3.21
N VAL A 187 -7.75 18.68 3.11
CA VAL A 187 -7.93 17.58 4.09
C VAL A 187 -7.57 18.01 5.51
N LEU A 188 -6.50 18.79 5.68
CA LEU A 188 -6.14 19.33 6.99
C LEU A 188 -7.21 20.27 7.54
N ALA A 189 -7.89 21.05 6.69
CA ALA A 189 -8.95 21.96 7.13
C ALA A 189 -10.09 21.22 7.82
N TYR A 190 -10.46 20.00 7.38
CA TYR A 190 -11.46 19.18 8.08
C TYR A 190 -11.01 18.82 9.51
N GLY A 191 -9.77 18.38 9.70
CA GLY A 191 -9.23 18.08 11.03
C GLY A 191 -9.09 19.30 11.92
N MET A 192 -8.67 20.46 11.34
CA MET A 192 -8.41 21.69 12.09
C MET A 192 -9.69 22.41 12.57
N LYS A 193 -10.88 22.05 12.07
CA LYS A 193 -12.16 22.51 12.64
C LYS A 193 -12.30 22.09 14.10
N HIS A 194 -11.73 20.96 14.49
CA HIS A 194 -11.87 20.33 15.80
C HIS A 194 -10.79 20.78 16.78
N LYS A 195 -11.10 20.63 18.07
CA LYS A 195 -10.10 20.77 19.14
C LYS A 195 -9.16 19.55 19.13
N ASN A 196 -7.94 19.73 19.63
CA ASN A 196 -7.08 18.59 19.88
C ASN A 196 -7.75 17.64 20.88
N THR A 197 -7.61 16.33 20.65
CA THR A 197 -8.24 15.28 21.45
C THR A 197 -7.54 15.11 22.80
N PHE A 198 -6.24 15.40 22.85
CA PHE A 198 -5.40 15.40 24.08
C PHE A 198 -4.20 16.35 23.91
N LYS A 199 -3.43 16.52 25.00
CA LYS A 199 -2.19 17.30 24.98
C LYS A 199 -1.10 16.56 24.20
N PRO A 200 -0.28 17.26 23.38
CA PRO A 200 0.81 16.64 22.64
C PRO A 200 1.68 15.75 23.55
N GLY A 201 2.00 14.55 23.10
CA GLY A 201 2.78 13.57 23.81
C GLY A 201 2.04 12.74 24.87
N ALA A 202 0.79 13.03 25.18
CA ALA A 202 0.10 12.38 26.31
C ALA A 202 -0.42 10.97 26.00
N GLN A 203 -0.87 10.72 24.74
CA GLN A 203 -1.50 9.46 24.35
C GLN A 203 -1.13 9.10 22.91
N PHE A 204 -1.32 7.85 22.55
CA PHE A 204 -1.34 7.39 21.17
C PHE A 204 -2.76 7.58 20.59
N GLN A 205 -2.84 8.15 19.38
CA GLN A 205 -4.05 8.16 18.57
C GLN A 205 -3.64 8.20 17.11
N TYR A 206 -4.00 7.15 16.38
CA TYR A 206 -3.75 7.10 14.96
C TYR A 206 -4.44 8.26 14.23
N SER A 207 -3.69 9.04 13.45
CA SER A 207 -4.21 10.21 12.76
C SER A 207 -3.48 10.46 11.45
N ASN A 208 -4.22 10.39 10.35
CA ASN A 208 -3.70 10.72 9.03
C ASN A 208 -3.28 12.19 8.91
N SER A 209 -3.87 13.10 9.71
CA SER A 209 -3.47 14.51 9.77
C SER A 209 -1.99 14.68 10.07
N ASN A 210 -1.41 13.79 10.88
CA ASN A 210 0.00 13.82 11.23
C ASN A 210 0.90 13.66 10.00
N LEU A 211 0.59 12.69 9.15
CA LEU A 211 1.42 12.37 7.99
C LEU A 211 1.29 13.42 6.89
N VAL A 212 0.10 13.99 6.73
CA VAL A 212 -0.10 15.13 5.82
C VAL A 212 0.77 16.30 6.24
N LEU A 213 0.84 16.62 7.54
CA LEU A 213 1.73 17.65 8.06
C LEU A 213 3.21 17.31 7.84
N LEU A 214 3.64 16.05 8.07
CA LEU A 214 5.01 15.62 7.80
C LEU A 214 5.35 15.72 6.31
N GLY A 215 4.42 15.39 5.41
CA GLY A 215 4.59 15.60 3.97
C GLY A 215 4.86 17.07 3.63
N LEU A 216 4.09 18.00 4.21
CA LEU A 216 4.30 19.44 4.03
C LEU A 216 5.65 19.91 4.59
N VAL A 217 6.12 19.33 5.70
CA VAL A 217 7.47 19.61 6.24
C VAL A 217 8.54 19.19 5.24
N ILE A 218 8.41 17.97 4.68
CA ILE A 218 9.35 17.45 3.68
C ILE A 218 9.41 18.40 2.48
N GLU A 219 8.27 18.81 1.92
CA GLU A 219 8.22 19.75 0.80
C GLU A 219 8.86 21.12 1.15
N LYS A 220 8.51 21.64 2.34
CA LYS A 220 9.06 22.93 2.81
C LYS A 220 10.57 22.92 2.94
N VAL A 221 11.15 21.85 3.50
CA VAL A 221 12.58 21.74 3.80
C VAL A 221 13.39 21.34 2.57
N SER A 222 12.86 20.43 1.76
CA SER A 222 13.55 19.96 0.54
C SER A 222 13.45 20.95 -0.62
N GLY A 223 12.37 21.75 -0.68
CA GLY A 223 12.03 22.58 -1.84
C GLY A 223 11.49 21.76 -3.02
N GLN A 224 11.14 20.49 -2.80
CA GLN A 224 10.65 19.56 -3.83
C GLN A 224 9.25 19.09 -3.49
N ARG A 225 8.49 18.66 -4.49
CA ARG A 225 7.23 17.94 -4.27
C ARG A 225 7.51 16.61 -3.55
N LEU A 226 6.59 16.18 -2.71
CA LEU A 226 6.75 14.97 -1.88
C LEU A 226 6.99 13.71 -2.72
N ASP A 227 6.21 13.50 -3.78
CA ASP A 227 6.34 12.37 -4.70
C ASP A 227 7.75 12.29 -5.32
N HIS A 228 8.27 13.41 -5.79
CA HIS A 228 9.62 13.50 -6.35
C HIS A 228 10.70 13.24 -5.28
N PHE A 229 10.54 13.82 -4.09
CA PHE A 229 11.52 13.62 -3.00
C PHE A 229 11.54 12.16 -2.53
N ILE A 230 10.37 11.52 -2.35
CA ILE A 230 10.28 10.10 -2.00
C ILE A 230 10.92 9.24 -3.10
N HIS A 231 10.63 9.52 -4.38
CA HIS A 231 11.24 8.77 -5.48
C HIS A 231 12.78 8.83 -5.42
N GLU A 232 13.36 10.03 -5.34
CA GLU A 232 14.81 10.21 -5.38
C GLU A 232 15.53 9.74 -4.11
N ARG A 233 14.90 9.88 -2.93
CA ARG A 233 15.55 9.66 -1.64
C ARG A 233 15.18 8.36 -0.96
N VAL A 234 14.09 7.71 -1.39
CA VAL A 234 13.62 6.47 -0.79
C VAL A 234 13.52 5.35 -1.83
N LEU A 235 12.71 5.53 -2.89
CA LEU A 235 12.44 4.44 -3.84
C LEU A 235 13.68 4.04 -4.62
N ARG A 236 14.36 5.00 -5.22
CA ARG A 236 15.55 4.77 -6.02
C ARG A 236 16.72 4.15 -5.21
N PRO A 237 17.11 4.67 -4.02
CA PRO A 237 18.13 4.04 -3.20
C PRO A 237 17.75 2.64 -2.70
N ALA A 238 16.47 2.41 -2.35
CA ALA A 238 15.94 1.11 -1.99
C ALA A 238 15.77 0.16 -3.19
N ARG A 239 15.97 0.63 -4.43
CA ARG A 239 15.78 -0.11 -5.69
C ARG A 239 14.36 -0.68 -5.80
N LEU A 240 13.37 0.14 -5.48
CA LEU A 240 11.96 -0.16 -5.65
C LEU A 240 11.51 0.43 -6.99
N HIS A 241 11.36 -0.43 -7.98
CA HIS A 241 11.11 -0.02 -9.37
C HIS A 241 9.63 -0.04 -9.72
N HIS A 242 8.83 -0.73 -8.92
CA HIS A 242 7.40 -0.93 -9.10
C HIS A 242 6.57 -0.21 -8.01
N THR A 243 7.22 0.61 -7.19
CA THR A 243 6.54 1.42 -6.18
C THR A 243 6.40 2.84 -6.67
N LEU A 244 5.19 3.38 -6.60
CA LEU A 244 4.83 4.68 -7.17
C LEU A 244 4.13 5.56 -6.13
N PHE A 245 4.33 6.87 -6.24
CA PHE A 245 3.51 7.86 -5.55
C PHE A 245 2.65 8.56 -6.60
N PRO A 246 1.41 8.12 -6.83
CA PRO A 246 0.55 8.67 -7.88
C PRO A 246 0.11 10.11 -7.54
N THR A 247 -0.16 10.90 -8.57
CA THR A 247 -0.65 12.28 -8.44
C THR A 247 -2.16 12.39 -8.66
N GLY A 248 -2.80 11.31 -9.06
CA GLY A 248 -4.23 11.17 -9.31
C GLY A 248 -4.68 9.72 -9.18
N PRO A 249 -5.78 9.33 -9.83
CA PRO A 249 -6.32 7.98 -9.77
C PRO A 249 -5.56 6.95 -10.63
N GLU A 250 -4.57 7.39 -11.40
CA GLU A 250 -3.80 6.56 -12.32
C GLU A 250 -3.25 5.28 -11.66
N PHE A 251 -3.35 4.17 -12.38
CA PHE A 251 -2.88 2.87 -11.95
C PHE A 251 -2.04 2.23 -13.05
N PRO A 252 -0.85 1.68 -12.76
CA PRO A 252 -0.06 0.94 -13.75
C PRO A 252 -0.68 -0.44 -14.03
N GLU A 253 -0.34 -1.03 -15.18
CA GLU A 253 -0.74 -2.38 -15.54
C GLU A 253 0.40 -3.39 -15.27
N PRO A 254 0.07 -4.66 -14.90
CA PRO A 254 -1.27 -5.15 -14.55
C PRO A 254 -1.66 -4.72 -13.14
N HIS A 255 -2.94 -4.43 -12.88
CA HIS A 255 -3.41 -4.11 -11.54
C HIS A 255 -4.66 -4.92 -11.16
N ALA A 256 -4.91 -5.04 -9.86
CA ALA A 256 -6.14 -5.63 -9.37
C ALA A 256 -7.21 -4.53 -9.15
N HIS A 257 -8.45 -4.78 -9.55
CA HIS A 257 -9.60 -3.96 -9.19
C HIS A 257 -9.88 -4.04 -7.69
N GLY A 258 -10.21 -2.93 -7.05
CA GLY A 258 -10.47 -2.85 -5.61
C GLY A 258 -11.95 -2.73 -5.29
N TYR A 259 -12.44 -3.52 -4.33
CA TYR A 259 -13.86 -3.59 -3.99
C TYR A 259 -14.11 -3.12 -2.56
N THR A 260 -14.99 -2.13 -2.37
CA THR A 260 -15.28 -1.52 -1.08
C THR A 260 -16.77 -1.48 -0.77
N ASP A 261 -17.13 -1.61 0.49
CA ASP A 261 -18.47 -1.31 1.02
C ASP A 261 -18.56 0.08 1.68
N GLN A 262 -17.45 0.84 1.68
CA GLN A 262 -17.42 2.22 2.14
C GLN A 262 -18.06 3.16 1.09
N THR A 263 -19.36 3.07 0.94
CA THR A 263 -20.18 3.88 0.03
C THR A 263 -21.32 4.52 0.79
N LEU A 264 -21.96 5.53 0.22
CA LEU A 264 -23.15 6.16 0.86
C LEU A 264 -24.31 5.19 1.05
N SER A 265 -24.42 4.16 0.20
CA SER A 265 -25.47 3.13 0.30
C SER A 265 -25.06 1.94 1.17
N GLY A 266 -23.78 1.77 1.48
CA GLY A 266 -23.22 0.57 2.08
C GLY A 266 -23.14 -0.64 1.13
N GLU A 267 -23.47 -0.46 -0.16
CA GLU A 267 -23.33 -1.50 -1.17
C GLU A 267 -21.89 -1.55 -1.71
N THR A 268 -21.47 -2.75 -2.12
CA THR A 268 -20.14 -2.94 -2.68
C THR A 268 -20.01 -2.19 -4.01
N ALA A 269 -18.92 -1.43 -4.16
CA ALA A 269 -18.54 -0.72 -5.37
C ALA A 269 -17.10 -1.05 -5.77
N ASP A 270 -16.78 -0.87 -7.06
CA ASP A 270 -15.41 -0.86 -7.56
C ASP A 270 -14.80 0.52 -7.27
N ALA A 271 -13.74 0.53 -6.48
CA ALA A 271 -13.00 1.73 -6.05
C ALA A 271 -11.67 1.91 -6.80
N THR A 272 -11.40 1.15 -7.85
CA THR A 272 -10.14 1.17 -8.59
C THR A 272 -9.75 2.57 -9.01
N ASP A 273 -10.70 3.31 -9.60
CA ASP A 273 -10.51 4.66 -10.11
C ASP A 273 -10.77 5.78 -9.08
N TRP A 274 -10.96 5.43 -7.81
CA TRP A 274 -11.10 6.45 -6.78
C TRP A 274 -9.80 7.23 -6.60
N ASN A 275 -9.92 8.55 -6.43
CA ASN A 275 -8.74 9.40 -6.32
C ASN A 275 -8.11 9.30 -4.92
N PRO A 276 -6.85 8.82 -4.79
CA PRO A 276 -6.20 8.64 -3.50
C PRO A 276 -5.61 9.93 -2.91
N SER A 277 -5.77 11.07 -3.59
CA SER A 277 -5.17 12.36 -3.19
C SER A 277 -5.51 12.79 -1.77
N TRP A 278 -6.71 12.41 -1.27
CA TRP A 278 -7.10 12.68 0.10
C TRP A 278 -6.20 12.01 1.14
N ALA A 279 -5.59 10.87 0.81
CA ALA A 279 -4.68 10.16 1.69
C ALA A 279 -3.23 10.67 1.56
N TRP A 280 -2.84 11.12 0.38
CA TRP A 280 -1.54 11.72 0.04
C TRP A 280 -0.36 11.09 0.80
N ALA A 281 0.38 11.87 1.61
CA ALA A 281 1.52 11.42 2.44
C ALA A 281 1.17 10.30 3.44
N ALA A 282 -0.11 10.07 3.70
CA ALA A 282 -0.59 9.08 4.65
C ALA A 282 -1.01 7.76 4.00
N GLY A 283 -1.24 7.71 2.66
CA GLY A 283 -1.85 6.50 2.12
C GLY A 283 -1.92 6.36 0.60
N ALA A 284 -1.37 7.26 -0.22
CA ALA A 284 -1.67 7.28 -1.65
C ALA A 284 -0.85 6.31 -2.52
N MET A 285 0.22 5.70 -2.00
CA MET A 285 1.17 4.95 -2.84
C MET A 285 0.60 3.63 -3.36
N ILE A 286 1.23 3.17 -4.45
CA ILE A 286 0.97 1.92 -5.17
C ILE A 286 2.25 1.09 -5.16
N SER A 287 2.13 -0.23 -5.06
CA SER A 287 3.28 -1.14 -5.14
C SER A 287 2.85 -2.54 -5.61
N ASP A 288 3.83 -3.44 -5.74
CA ASP A 288 3.66 -4.86 -6.00
C ASP A 288 4.31 -5.72 -4.90
N LEU A 289 4.10 -7.04 -4.99
CA LEU A 289 4.64 -8.02 -4.05
C LEU A 289 6.18 -7.97 -3.96
N HIS A 290 6.87 -7.76 -5.07
CA HIS A 290 8.33 -7.84 -5.15
C HIS A 290 8.99 -6.66 -4.43
N ASP A 291 8.48 -5.46 -4.68
CA ASP A 291 8.97 -4.25 -4.03
C ASP A 291 8.61 -4.24 -2.54
N LEU A 292 7.38 -4.65 -2.17
CA LEU A 292 6.96 -4.74 -0.77
C LEU A 292 7.80 -5.76 0.02
N ARG A 293 8.14 -6.92 -0.56
CA ARG A 293 9.09 -7.86 0.05
C ARG A 293 10.41 -7.19 0.39
N ARG A 294 10.97 -6.45 -0.55
CA ARG A 294 12.23 -5.72 -0.36
C ARG A 294 12.08 -4.63 0.68
N TRP A 295 11.00 -3.85 0.59
CA TRP A 295 10.72 -2.74 1.48
C TRP A 295 10.55 -3.18 2.93
N ALA A 296 9.84 -4.27 3.21
CA ALA A 296 9.65 -4.80 4.55
C ALA A 296 10.99 -4.95 5.31
N LYS A 297 11.97 -5.58 4.68
CA LYS A 297 13.31 -5.71 5.25
C LYS A 297 14.00 -4.35 5.36
N THR A 298 14.05 -3.58 4.28
CA THR A 298 14.73 -2.29 4.22
C THR A 298 14.27 -1.34 5.33
N VAL A 299 12.95 -1.23 5.55
CA VAL A 299 12.40 -0.33 6.55
C VAL A 299 12.63 -0.82 7.98
N ALA A 300 12.57 -2.12 8.21
CA ALA A 300 12.78 -2.72 9.53
C ALA A 300 14.25 -2.73 9.95
N THR A 301 15.17 -2.90 9.01
CA THR A 301 16.62 -2.93 9.29
C THR A 301 17.32 -1.58 9.17
N GLY A 302 16.65 -0.58 8.55
CA GLY A 302 17.18 0.78 8.41
C GLY A 302 18.27 0.91 7.35
N GLU A 303 18.20 0.15 6.25
CA GLU A 303 19.22 0.18 5.18
C GLU A 303 19.45 1.58 4.57
N LEU A 304 18.48 2.51 4.71
CA LEU A 304 18.55 3.87 4.17
C LEU A 304 18.91 4.95 5.20
N LEU A 305 19.03 4.57 6.46
CA LEU A 305 19.20 5.52 7.56
C LEU A 305 20.49 5.24 8.35
N SER A 306 20.97 6.24 9.07
CA SER A 306 22.04 6.01 10.05
C SER A 306 21.55 5.04 11.15
N PRO A 307 22.46 4.24 11.76
CA PRO A 307 22.10 3.35 12.86
C PRO A 307 21.43 4.09 14.02
N GLU A 308 21.84 5.33 14.27
CA GLU A 308 21.30 6.17 15.33
C GLU A 308 19.84 6.58 15.04
N THR A 309 19.56 7.02 13.84
CA THR A 309 18.21 7.41 13.42
C THR A 309 17.28 6.19 13.33
N GLN A 310 17.79 5.06 12.84
CA GLN A 310 17.01 3.81 12.86
C GLN A 310 16.70 3.34 14.29
N ALA A 311 17.64 3.46 15.23
CA ALA A 311 17.38 3.14 16.63
C ALA A 311 16.30 4.04 17.23
N GLN A 312 16.25 5.33 16.84
CA GLN A 312 15.16 6.22 17.24
C GLN A 312 13.82 5.79 16.61
N ARG A 313 13.83 5.38 15.33
CA ARG A 313 12.63 4.88 14.61
C ARG A 313 12.00 3.70 15.32
N LEU A 314 12.81 2.75 15.76
CA LEU A 314 12.38 1.49 16.38
C LEU A 314 12.08 1.62 17.88
N ARG A 315 12.28 2.79 18.49
CA ARG A 315 11.84 3.04 19.86
C ARG A 315 10.33 3.21 19.88
N THR A 316 9.63 2.11 20.10
CA THR A 316 8.17 2.07 20.10
C THR A 316 7.56 2.48 21.44
N ILE A 317 6.32 2.94 21.38
CA ILE A 317 5.45 3.27 22.52
C ILE A 317 4.20 2.38 22.47
N PRO A 318 3.58 2.07 23.62
CA PRO A 318 2.33 1.32 23.66
C PRO A 318 1.20 2.04 22.92
N THR A 319 0.44 1.30 22.11
CA THR A 319 -0.77 1.81 21.43
C THR A 319 -2.03 1.71 22.31
N GLY A 320 -1.99 0.91 23.39
CA GLY A 320 -3.16 0.46 24.14
C GLY A 320 -3.77 -0.83 23.63
N ILE A 321 -3.31 -1.33 22.49
CA ILE A 321 -3.71 -2.64 21.92
C ILE A 321 -2.67 -3.67 22.35
N PRO A 322 -3.05 -4.81 22.97
CA PRO A 322 -2.11 -5.85 23.36
C PRO A 322 -1.27 -6.36 22.19
N GLY A 323 0.04 -6.52 22.41
CA GLY A 323 0.96 -7.02 21.37
C GLY A 323 1.34 -6.00 20.30
N LEU A 324 0.81 -4.76 20.37
CA LEU A 324 1.05 -3.73 19.37
C LEU A 324 1.66 -2.47 19.98
N SER A 325 2.80 -2.04 19.43
CA SER A 325 3.44 -0.78 19.75
C SER A 325 3.81 0.02 18.49
N TYR A 326 4.02 1.33 18.60
CA TYR A 326 4.24 2.21 17.44
C TYR A 326 5.48 3.07 17.62
N GLY A 327 6.33 3.13 16.61
CA GLY A 327 7.51 3.97 16.53
C GLY A 327 7.34 5.15 15.56
N LEU A 328 8.42 5.58 14.90
CA LEU A 328 8.34 6.67 13.92
C LEU A 328 7.81 6.12 12.57
N GLY A 329 6.49 6.20 12.38
CA GLY A 329 5.80 5.74 11.16
C GLY A 329 5.93 4.24 10.90
N ILE A 330 6.07 3.44 11.94
CA ILE A 330 6.23 1.99 11.87
C ILE A 330 5.66 1.36 13.15
N PHE A 331 5.14 0.16 13.07
CA PHE A 331 4.72 -0.57 14.26
C PHE A 331 5.55 -1.84 14.50
N ASP A 332 5.44 -2.36 15.71
CA ASP A 332 5.83 -3.69 16.13
C ASP A 332 4.57 -4.45 16.60
N ALA A 333 4.23 -5.51 15.89
CA ALA A 333 3.11 -6.41 16.17
C ALA A 333 3.66 -7.80 16.55
N ASN A 334 3.86 -8.08 17.84
CA ASN A 334 4.44 -9.32 18.33
C ASN A 334 5.80 -9.67 17.69
N GLY A 335 6.66 -8.67 17.49
CA GLY A 335 7.98 -8.80 16.88
C GLY A 335 7.99 -8.60 15.36
N TRP A 336 6.84 -8.53 14.69
CA TRP A 336 6.72 -8.16 13.28
C TRP A 336 6.78 -6.65 13.13
N ILE A 337 7.83 -6.16 12.48
CA ILE A 337 8.10 -4.74 12.27
C ILE A 337 7.67 -4.34 10.85
N GLY A 338 6.87 -3.30 10.71
CA GLY A 338 6.40 -2.80 9.43
C GLY A 338 5.14 -1.96 9.54
N HIS A 339 4.23 -2.14 8.60
CA HIS A 339 2.92 -1.49 8.62
C HIS A 339 1.88 -2.32 7.85
N ASN A 340 0.60 -2.13 8.17
CA ASN A 340 -0.53 -2.54 7.33
C ASN A 340 -1.05 -1.34 6.53
N GLY A 341 -1.87 -1.61 5.54
CA GLY A 341 -2.54 -0.58 4.75
C GLY A 341 -3.99 -0.90 4.51
N SER A 342 -4.83 0.12 4.55
CA SER A 342 -6.23 0.04 4.14
C SER A 342 -6.61 1.34 3.44
N LEU A 343 -7.24 1.20 2.29
CA LEU A 343 -7.92 2.23 1.50
C LEU A 343 -9.19 1.61 0.93
N PRO A 344 -10.18 2.41 0.52
CA PRO A 344 -11.32 1.85 -0.19
C PRO A 344 -10.88 0.93 -1.32
N GLY A 345 -11.28 -0.35 -1.22
CA GLY A 345 -10.97 -1.40 -2.17
C GLY A 345 -9.70 -2.22 -1.92
N TYR A 346 -8.83 -1.85 -0.98
CA TYR A 346 -7.54 -2.54 -0.83
C TYR A 346 -7.09 -2.63 0.61
N GLU A 347 -6.55 -3.78 1.00
CA GLU A 347 -5.79 -3.95 2.23
C GLU A 347 -4.45 -4.64 1.98
N THR A 348 -3.46 -4.29 2.79
CA THR A 348 -2.11 -4.87 2.74
C THR A 348 -1.53 -5.10 4.12
N VAL A 349 -0.56 -6.01 4.20
CA VAL A 349 0.34 -6.17 5.34
C VAL A 349 1.75 -6.36 4.80
N THR A 350 2.70 -5.52 5.20
CA THR A 350 4.11 -5.62 4.82
C THR A 350 4.98 -5.52 6.06
N VAL A 351 5.50 -6.66 6.51
CA VAL A 351 6.21 -6.76 7.79
C VAL A 351 7.42 -7.70 7.70
N TYR A 352 8.39 -7.44 8.57
CA TYR A 352 9.60 -8.21 8.73
C TYR A 352 9.76 -8.66 10.19
N LEU A 353 10.14 -9.91 10.40
CA LEU A 353 10.43 -10.49 11.72
C LEU A 353 11.95 -10.65 11.89
N PRO A 354 12.64 -9.73 12.62
CA PRO A 354 14.10 -9.75 12.75
C PRO A 354 14.65 -11.03 13.36
N SER A 355 13.97 -11.60 14.36
CA SER A 355 14.39 -12.82 15.07
C SER A 355 14.53 -14.04 14.16
N GLN A 356 13.76 -14.10 13.08
CA GLN A 356 13.79 -15.19 12.09
C GLN A 356 14.22 -14.73 10.69
N LYS A 357 14.51 -13.45 10.52
CA LYS A 357 14.78 -12.80 9.23
C LYS A 357 13.67 -13.07 8.20
N ALA A 358 12.44 -13.25 8.70
CA ALA A 358 11.30 -13.58 7.88
C ALA A 358 10.60 -12.32 7.35
N THR A 359 10.13 -12.38 6.11
CA THR A 359 9.31 -11.32 5.49
C THR A 359 7.93 -11.87 5.20
N LEU A 360 6.89 -11.15 5.56
CA LEU A 360 5.50 -11.42 5.20
C LEU A 360 4.93 -10.24 4.43
N VAL A 361 4.33 -10.53 3.28
CA VAL A 361 3.55 -9.57 2.49
C VAL A 361 2.20 -10.19 2.17
N ILE A 362 1.14 -9.43 2.43
CA ILE A 362 -0.24 -9.77 2.05
C ILE A 362 -0.82 -8.60 1.28
N MET A 363 -1.48 -8.90 0.19
CA MET A 363 -2.15 -7.95 -0.68
C MET A 363 -3.53 -8.51 -1.02
N ILE A 364 -4.58 -7.74 -0.76
CA ILE A 364 -5.95 -8.13 -1.10
C ILE A 364 -6.70 -6.97 -1.74
N ASN A 365 -7.65 -7.29 -2.57
CA ASN A 365 -8.41 -6.33 -3.35
C ASN A 365 -9.83 -6.10 -2.80
N THR A 366 -9.93 -6.01 -1.49
CA THR A 366 -11.10 -5.49 -0.76
C THR A 366 -10.68 -4.93 0.58
N ASP A 367 -11.49 -4.04 1.13
CA ASP A 367 -11.37 -3.53 2.49
C ASP A 367 -12.64 -3.78 3.33
N SER A 368 -13.60 -4.56 2.80
CA SER A 368 -14.83 -4.92 3.51
C SER A 368 -14.53 -5.81 4.71
N LEU A 369 -14.96 -5.39 5.91
CA LEU A 369 -14.68 -6.11 7.15
C LEU A 369 -15.37 -7.47 7.21
N SER A 370 -14.67 -8.45 7.76
CA SER A 370 -15.23 -9.76 8.08
C SER A 370 -15.39 -9.91 9.58
N GLY A 371 -16.62 -9.93 10.07
CA GLY A 371 -16.90 -10.01 11.51
C GLY A 371 -16.27 -8.84 12.30
N GLY A 372 -16.19 -7.66 11.70
CA GLY A 372 -15.59 -6.46 12.31
C GLY A 372 -14.06 -6.45 12.32
N GLN A 373 -13.39 -7.38 11.63
CA GLN A 373 -11.93 -7.45 11.52
C GLN A 373 -11.48 -7.23 10.08
N GLU A 374 -10.30 -6.64 9.91
CA GLU A 374 -9.65 -6.47 8.62
C GLU A 374 -9.25 -7.85 8.03
N PRO A 375 -9.70 -8.20 6.81
CA PRO A 375 -9.38 -9.49 6.19
C PRO A 375 -7.89 -9.73 6.01
N SER A 376 -7.09 -8.71 5.74
CA SER A 376 -5.63 -8.82 5.64
C SER A 376 -4.99 -9.25 6.98
N THR A 377 -5.51 -8.74 8.10
CA THR A 377 -5.08 -9.16 9.44
C THR A 377 -5.47 -10.61 9.74
N LEU A 378 -6.67 -11.06 9.32
CA LEU A 378 -7.09 -12.47 9.45
C LEU A 378 -6.16 -13.39 8.67
N LEU A 379 -5.77 -13.02 7.44
CA LEU A 379 -4.80 -13.76 6.63
C LEU A 379 -3.42 -13.81 7.29
N ALA A 380 -2.92 -12.66 7.76
CA ALA A 380 -1.61 -12.58 8.40
C ALA A 380 -1.55 -13.45 9.66
N ARG A 381 -2.61 -13.43 10.47
CA ARG A 381 -2.76 -14.29 11.66
C ARG A 381 -2.73 -15.78 11.26
N ALA A 382 -3.54 -16.17 10.27
CA ALA A 382 -3.61 -17.57 9.82
C ALA A 382 -2.28 -18.08 9.26
N VAL A 383 -1.56 -17.26 8.50
CA VAL A 383 -0.23 -17.58 7.97
C VAL A 383 0.79 -17.71 9.10
N THR A 384 0.88 -16.70 9.99
CA THR A 384 1.90 -16.68 11.04
C THR A 384 1.68 -17.74 12.12
N GLN A 385 0.43 -18.13 12.41
CA GLN A 385 0.13 -19.30 13.26
C GLN A 385 0.74 -20.60 12.72
N ILE A 386 0.93 -20.72 11.42
CA ILE A 386 1.52 -21.91 10.79
C ILE A 386 3.04 -21.85 10.76
N VAL A 387 3.63 -20.69 10.42
CA VAL A 387 5.06 -20.59 10.11
C VAL A 387 5.90 -20.00 11.25
N THR A 388 5.27 -19.20 12.14
CA THR A 388 5.92 -18.51 13.27
C THR A 388 5.01 -18.49 14.50
N PRO A 389 4.59 -19.65 15.05
CA PRO A 389 3.58 -19.73 16.12
C PRO A 389 3.95 -18.94 17.38
N GLU A 390 5.22 -18.71 17.64
CA GLU A 390 5.70 -17.87 18.77
C GLU A 390 5.56 -16.36 18.49
N ASN A 391 5.35 -15.98 17.23
CA ASN A 391 5.20 -14.59 16.78
C ASN A 391 3.96 -14.50 15.86
N VAL A 392 2.78 -14.76 16.40
CA VAL A 392 1.54 -14.61 15.64
C VAL A 392 1.26 -13.14 15.43
N TYR A 393 1.11 -12.75 14.15
CA TYR A 393 0.75 -11.38 13.80
C TYR A 393 -0.67 -11.03 14.26
N ASP A 394 -0.81 -9.90 14.92
CA ASP A 394 -2.11 -9.33 15.31
C ASP A 394 -2.02 -7.80 15.35
N GLY A 395 -2.01 -7.17 14.18
CA GLY A 395 -1.71 -5.75 13.99
C GLY A 395 -2.80 -4.95 13.29
N ALA A 396 -4.05 -4.95 13.81
CA ALA A 396 -5.08 -4.04 13.31
C ALA A 396 -4.93 -2.67 13.99
N ILE A 397 -4.51 -1.64 13.24
CA ILE A 397 -4.35 -0.27 13.78
C ILE A 397 -5.36 0.71 13.19
N THR A 398 -5.92 0.43 12.04
CA THR A 398 -6.69 1.41 11.27
C THR A 398 -8.08 1.60 11.88
N PRO A 399 -8.37 2.74 12.56
CA PRO A 399 -9.75 3.11 12.87
C PRO A 399 -10.43 3.52 11.55
N ARG A 400 -11.53 2.92 11.27
CA ARG A 400 -12.44 3.37 10.19
C ARG A 400 -13.27 4.55 10.64
#